data_22c399d91e9c5fccb08e8cad7ad72bea
#
_entry.id   22c399d91e9c5fccb08e8cad7ad72bea
#
_cell.length_a   1.000
_cell.length_b   1.000
_cell.length_c   1.000
_cell.angle_alpha   90.00
_cell.angle_beta   90.00
_cell.angle_gamma   90.00
#
_symmetry.space_group_name_H-M   'P 1'
#
loop_
_entity.id
_entity.type
_entity.pdbx_description
1 polymer ?
#
loop_
_entity_poly.entity_id
_entity_poly.type
_entity_poly.pdbx_seq_one_letter_code
_entity_poly.pdbx_strand_id
1 'polypeptide(L)'
;KKLKKTWSLKLVNACLRRFTRERERLENGLSESERSAHPSWLFSIITDQWPEQANEILAANNQPGPLCLRVNEQAISRSAYAALLDEANLTYELSSLAESCIRLKQNITVHELPGFLVGWVSVQDEAAQLAASLLRIETGHKVLDACSAPGGKACHIAEQNPKIDLIAQDVSPERLLKVNDNKARLGL
;
A
#
# COMPACT_ATOMS: atom_id res chain seq x y z
N LYS A 1 -9.34 -11.47 12.04
CA LYS A 1 -10.74 -11.02 12.28
C LYS A 1 -11.65 -12.23 12.22
N LYS A 2 -12.35 -12.57 13.31
CA LYS A 2 -13.31 -13.69 13.34
C LYS A 2 -14.42 -13.40 12.33
N LEU A 3 -14.51 -14.25 11.29
CA LEU A 3 -15.66 -14.25 10.40
C LEU A 3 -16.92 -14.52 11.25
N LYS A 4 -17.83 -13.54 11.31
CA LYS A 4 -19.09 -13.67 12.07
C LYS A 4 -20.07 -14.72 11.51
N LYS A 5 -19.65 -15.52 10.51
CA LYS A 5 -20.47 -16.54 9.82
C LYS A 5 -19.98 -17.93 10.22
N THR A 6 -20.52 -18.49 11.28
CA THR A 6 -20.15 -19.81 11.82
C THR A 6 -20.31 -20.96 10.81
N TRP A 7 -21.27 -20.87 9.87
CA TRP A 7 -21.48 -21.86 8.82
C TRP A 7 -20.29 -21.97 7.85
N SER A 8 -19.55 -20.88 7.63
CA SER A 8 -18.41 -20.86 6.70
C SER A 8 -17.24 -21.71 7.17
N LEU A 9 -17.09 -21.93 8.48
CA LEU A 9 -16.02 -22.79 9.04
C LEU A 9 -16.11 -24.23 8.52
N LYS A 10 -17.32 -24.81 8.49
CA LYS A 10 -17.51 -26.18 8.00
C LYS A 10 -17.20 -26.29 6.52
N LEU A 11 -17.66 -25.31 5.72
CA LEU A 11 -17.41 -25.27 4.29
C LEU A 11 -15.92 -25.12 3.98
N VAL A 12 -15.25 -24.15 4.61
CA VAL A 12 -13.81 -23.93 4.43
C VAL A 12 -13.00 -25.16 4.82
N ASN A 13 -13.30 -25.76 5.96
CA ASN A 13 -12.64 -27.00 6.39
C ASN A 13 -12.87 -28.16 5.43
N ALA A 14 -14.08 -28.30 4.88
CA ALA A 14 -14.40 -29.33 3.89
C ALA A 14 -13.59 -29.12 2.59
N CYS A 15 -13.53 -27.87 2.10
CA CYS A 15 -12.73 -27.52 0.91
C CYS A 15 -11.24 -27.78 1.13
N LEU A 16 -10.67 -27.35 2.26
CA LEU A 16 -9.27 -27.58 2.59
C LEU A 16 -8.94 -29.08 2.71
N ARG A 17 -9.78 -29.87 3.39
CA ARG A 17 -9.59 -31.31 3.49
C ARG A 17 -9.69 -32.00 2.12
N ARG A 18 -10.61 -31.56 1.26
CA ARG A 18 -10.71 -32.07 -0.11
C ARG A 18 -9.46 -31.72 -0.90
N PHE A 19 -9.00 -30.47 -0.85
CA PHE A 19 -7.76 -30.04 -1.50
C PHE A 19 -6.57 -30.90 -1.05
N THR A 20 -6.38 -31.11 0.26
CA THR A 20 -5.27 -31.92 0.78
C THR A 20 -5.31 -33.37 0.26
N ARG A 21 -6.50 -33.97 0.12
CA ARG A 21 -6.63 -35.34 -0.38
C ARG A 21 -6.49 -35.49 -1.89
N GLU A 22 -6.91 -34.48 -2.64
CA GLU A 22 -7.02 -34.53 -4.10
C GLU A 22 -6.05 -33.56 -4.79
N ARG A 23 -5.01 -33.11 -4.08
CA ARG A 23 -4.11 -32.04 -4.51
C ARG A 23 -3.55 -32.30 -5.91
N GLU A 24 -2.92 -33.44 -6.12
CA GLU A 24 -2.32 -33.79 -7.41
C GLU A 24 -3.33 -33.78 -8.55
N ARG A 25 -4.52 -34.34 -8.32
CA ARG A 25 -5.59 -34.36 -9.33
C ARG A 25 -6.07 -32.96 -9.67
N LEU A 26 -6.23 -32.10 -8.66
CA LEU A 26 -6.70 -30.72 -8.84
C LEU A 26 -5.63 -29.88 -9.54
N GLU A 27 -4.36 -30.00 -9.14
CA GLU A 27 -3.25 -29.24 -9.73
C GLU A 27 -2.96 -29.69 -11.17
N ASN A 28 -3.09 -30.99 -11.49
CA ASN A 28 -2.88 -31.50 -12.84
C ASN A 28 -3.96 -31.04 -13.85
N GLY A 29 -5.14 -30.68 -13.37
CA GLY A 29 -6.22 -30.12 -14.19
C GLY A 29 -6.12 -28.63 -14.47
N LEU A 30 -5.17 -27.91 -13.85
CA LEU A 30 -5.04 -26.48 -14.02
C LEU A 30 -4.27 -26.11 -15.29
N SER A 31 -4.75 -25.10 -16.00
CA SER A 31 -4.00 -24.41 -17.06
C SER A 31 -2.80 -23.65 -16.48
N GLU A 32 -1.87 -23.22 -17.32
CA GLU A 32 -0.71 -22.44 -16.88
C GLU A 32 -1.11 -21.11 -16.21
N SER A 33 -2.11 -20.43 -16.76
CA SER A 33 -2.64 -19.19 -16.16
C SER A 33 -3.23 -19.42 -14.76
N GLU A 34 -3.98 -20.54 -14.59
CA GLU A 34 -4.53 -20.91 -13.27
C GLU A 34 -3.43 -21.30 -12.27
N ARG A 35 -2.39 -22.01 -12.72
CA ARG A 35 -1.22 -22.34 -11.88
C ARG A 35 -0.47 -21.10 -11.42
N SER A 36 -0.36 -20.09 -12.28
CA SER A 36 0.24 -18.81 -11.96
C SER A 36 -0.67 -17.89 -11.11
N ALA A 37 -1.91 -18.32 -10.82
CA ALA A 37 -2.94 -17.55 -10.13
C ALA A 37 -3.28 -16.21 -10.82
N HIS A 38 -3.23 -16.18 -12.16
CA HIS A 38 -3.57 -15.02 -12.96
C HIS A 38 -4.75 -15.31 -13.90
N PRO A 39 -5.59 -14.30 -14.21
CA PRO A 39 -6.57 -14.42 -15.28
C PRO A 39 -5.88 -14.69 -16.62
N SER A 40 -6.50 -15.51 -17.48
CA SER A 40 -5.91 -15.91 -18.75
C SER A 40 -5.52 -14.73 -19.65
N TRP A 41 -6.32 -13.66 -19.68
CA TRP A 41 -6.01 -12.47 -20.47
C TRP A 41 -4.72 -11.76 -20.00
N LEU A 42 -4.50 -11.66 -18.66
CA LEU A 42 -3.29 -11.04 -18.11
C LEU A 42 -2.07 -11.94 -18.31
N PHE A 43 -2.25 -13.25 -18.11
CA PHE A 43 -1.21 -14.24 -18.37
C PHE A 43 -0.73 -14.15 -19.83
N SER A 44 -1.65 -14.13 -20.82
CA SER A 44 -1.30 -14.02 -22.23
C SER A 44 -0.55 -12.72 -22.54
N ILE A 45 -1.03 -11.56 -22.03
CA ILE A 45 -0.34 -10.29 -22.26
C ILE A 45 1.09 -10.32 -21.70
N ILE A 46 1.30 -10.85 -20.51
CA ILE A 46 2.63 -10.92 -19.90
C ILE A 46 3.55 -11.86 -20.70
N THR A 47 3.05 -13.04 -21.07
CA THR A 47 3.85 -14.02 -21.82
C THR A 47 4.18 -13.56 -23.24
N ASP A 48 3.28 -12.81 -23.89
CA ASP A 48 3.49 -12.28 -25.23
C ASP A 48 4.46 -11.08 -25.25
N GLN A 49 4.35 -10.19 -24.26
CA GLN A 49 5.17 -8.97 -24.22
C GLN A 49 6.54 -9.17 -23.56
N TRP A 50 6.64 -10.07 -22.59
CA TRP A 50 7.87 -10.36 -21.84
C TRP A 50 8.15 -11.87 -21.72
N PRO A 51 8.33 -12.59 -22.85
CA PRO A 51 8.43 -14.05 -22.84
C PRO A 51 9.56 -14.59 -21.96
N GLU A 52 10.71 -13.91 -21.93
CA GLU A 52 11.86 -14.35 -21.13
C GLU A 52 11.68 -14.08 -19.63
N GLN A 53 10.97 -13.00 -19.26
CA GLN A 53 10.75 -12.59 -17.88
C GLN A 53 9.37 -12.98 -17.34
N ALA A 54 8.50 -13.57 -18.17
CA ALA A 54 7.10 -13.84 -17.81
C ALA A 54 6.94 -14.57 -16.48
N ASN A 55 7.73 -15.63 -16.26
CA ASN A 55 7.66 -16.41 -15.03
C ASN A 55 8.07 -15.61 -13.79
N GLU A 56 9.08 -14.74 -13.91
CA GLU A 56 9.53 -13.87 -12.82
C GLU A 56 8.49 -12.81 -12.50
N ILE A 57 7.87 -12.20 -13.51
CA ILE A 57 6.81 -11.21 -13.36
C ILE A 57 5.59 -11.83 -12.66
N LEU A 58 5.14 -13.01 -13.15
CA LEU A 58 4.01 -13.72 -12.57
C LEU A 58 4.28 -14.16 -11.12
N ALA A 59 5.50 -14.62 -10.83
CA ALA A 59 5.89 -14.97 -9.48
C ALA A 59 5.95 -13.74 -8.56
N ALA A 60 6.51 -12.63 -9.03
CA ALA A 60 6.60 -11.38 -8.28
C ALA A 60 5.21 -10.80 -7.95
N ASN A 61 4.27 -10.87 -8.90
CA ASN A 61 2.89 -10.42 -8.68
C ASN A 61 2.17 -11.16 -7.54
N ASN A 62 2.57 -12.39 -7.24
CA ASN A 62 2.01 -13.20 -6.16
C ASN A 62 2.72 -12.99 -4.82
N GLN A 63 3.79 -12.19 -4.79
CA GLN A 63 4.46 -11.87 -3.54
C GLN A 63 3.79 -10.68 -2.85
N PRO A 64 3.78 -10.63 -1.52
CA PRO A 64 3.37 -9.43 -0.81
C PRO A 64 4.27 -8.26 -1.21
N GLY A 65 3.64 -7.13 -1.59
CA GLY A 65 4.39 -5.90 -1.84
C GLY A 65 5.08 -5.39 -0.57
N PRO A 66 6.19 -4.65 -0.69
CA PRO A 66 6.83 -4.03 0.46
C PRO A 66 5.89 -3.03 1.11
N LEU A 67 5.90 -2.98 2.45
CA LEU A 67 5.15 -1.95 3.17
C LEU A 67 5.98 -0.66 3.20
N CYS A 68 5.63 0.28 2.32
CA CYS A 68 6.28 1.59 2.28
C CYS A 68 5.57 2.58 3.21
N LEU A 69 6.35 3.23 4.04
CA LEU A 69 5.91 4.26 4.97
C LEU A 69 6.39 5.62 4.47
N ARG A 70 5.53 6.62 4.55
CA ARG A 70 5.87 8.03 4.41
C ARG A 70 5.90 8.66 5.80
N VAL A 71 7.05 9.17 6.19
CA VAL A 71 7.19 9.92 7.44
C VAL A 71 6.64 11.33 7.25
N ASN A 72 5.81 11.79 8.18
CA ASN A 72 5.34 13.17 8.24
C ASN A 72 6.44 14.04 8.88
N GLU A 73 7.27 14.66 8.07
CA GLU A 73 8.42 15.42 8.53
C GLU A 73 8.05 16.74 9.25
N GLN A 74 6.78 17.15 9.24
CA GLN A 74 6.29 18.19 10.13
C GLN A 74 6.16 17.72 11.58
N ALA A 75 5.94 16.42 11.80
CA ALA A 75 5.74 15.86 13.12
C ALA A 75 7.00 15.20 13.68
N ILE A 76 7.78 14.51 12.85
CA ILE A 76 8.98 13.79 13.26
C ILE A 76 9.93 13.66 12.06
N SER A 77 11.24 13.79 12.27
CA SER A 77 12.21 13.54 11.20
C SER A 77 12.30 12.06 10.83
N ARG A 78 12.66 11.77 9.57
CA ARG A 78 12.85 10.38 9.12
C ARG A 78 13.85 9.61 9.98
N SER A 79 14.95 10.26 10.40
CA SER A 79 15.97 9.65 11.25
C SER A 79 15.45 9.32 12.66
N ALA A 80 14.65 10.21 13.26
CA ALA A 80 14.04 9.95 14.55
C ALA A 80 12.98 8.84 14.46
N TYR A 81 12.20 8.80 13.36
CA TYR A 81 11.26 7.70 13.16
C TYR A 81 11.96 6.34 12.93
N ALA A 82 13.09 6.35 12.22
CA ALA A 82 13.92 5.15 12.05
C ALA A 82 14.41 4.60 13.39
N ALA A 83 14.83 5.46 14.33
CA ALA A 83 15.21 5.04 15.67
C ALA A 83 14.04 4.37 16.44
N LEU A 84 12.81 4.86 16.28
CA LEU A 84 11.63 4.20 16.87
C LEU A 84 11.36 2.81 16.26
N LEU A 85 11.65 2.62 14.97
CA LEU A 85 11.56 1.31 14.34
C LEU A 85 12.62 0.35 14.89
N ASP A 86 13.85 0.84 15.15
CA ASP A 86 14.92 0.06 15.79
C ASP A 86 14.51 -0.37 17.20
N GLU A 87 13.97 0.54 18.00
CA GLU A 87 13.44 0.24 19.34
C GLU A 87 12.30 -0.79 19.31
N ALA A 88 11.47 -0.75 18.26
CA ALA A 88 10.39 -1.70 18.03
C ALA A 88 10.88 -3.02 17.41
N ASN A 89 12.19 -3.20 17.16
CA ASN A 89 12.80 -4.35 16.48
C ASN A 89 12.20 -4.59 15.07
N LEU A 90 11.88 -3.51 14.34
CA LEU A 90 11.38 -3.56 12.98
C LEU A 90 12.52 -3.32 11.99
N THR A 91 12.72 -4.26 11.07
CA THR A 91 13.74 -4.15 10.02
C THR A 91 13.24 -3.33 8.85
N TYR A 92 14.06 -2.43 8.36
CA TYR A 92 13.67 -1.49 7.29
C TYR A 92 14.86 -1.13 6.37
N GLU A 93 14.53 -0.44 5.30
CA GLU A 93 15.47 0.25 4.41
C GLU A 93 15.03 1.69 4.21
N LEU A 94 15.98 2.62 4.24
CA LEU A 94 15.72 4.00 3.86
C LEU A 94 15.74 4.12 2.34
N SER A 95 14.71 4.76 1.78
CA SER A 95 14.70 5.02 0.34
C SER A 95 15.77 6.04 -0.05
N SER A 96 16.36 5.82 -1.22
CA SER A 96 17.23 6.80 -1.90
C SER A 96 16.44 7.65 -2.91
N LEU A 97 15.20 7.29 -3.23
CA LEU A 97 14.37 7.96 -4.23
C LEU A 97 13.40 8.97 -3.61
N ALA A 98 12.81 8.63 -2.47
CA ALA A 98 11.86 9.48 -1.76
C ALA A 98 12.38 9.77 -0.34
N GLU A 99 12.64 11.03 -0.04
CA GLU A 99 13.29 11.46 1.21
C GLU A 99 12.51 11.06 2.47
N SER A 100 11.19 11.09 2.43
CA SER A 100 10.32 10.70 3.56
C SER A 100 10.02 9.20 3.62
N CYS A 101 10.50 8.40 2.65
CA CYS A 101 10.13 6.99 2.54
C CYS A 101 11.03 6.06 3.36
N ILE A 102 10.38 5.16 4.08
CA ILE A 102 10.99 3.99 4.74
C ILE A 102 10.28 2.74 4.25
N ARG A 103 11.02 1.74 3.77
CA ARG A 103 10.49 0.43 3.36
C ARG A 103 10.68 -0.58 4.47
N LEU A 104 9.60 -1.13 4.99
CA LEU A 104 9.67 -2.23 5.96
C LEU A 104 9.93 -3.56 5.25
N LYS A 105 10.80 -4.39 5.83
CA LYS A 105 11.13 -5.75 5.33
C LYS A 105 10.18 -6.82 5.85
N GLN A 106 9.28 -6.47 6.73
CA GLN A 106 8.35 -7.39 7.36
C GLN A 106 6.92 -6.85 7.36
N ASN A 107 5.96 -7.77 7.35
CA ASN A 107 4.55 -7.40 7.45
C ASN A 107 4.19 -7.09 8.90
N ILE A 108 3.57 -5.94 9.11
CA ILE A 108 3.05 -5.50 10.41
C ILE A 108 1.65 -4.91 10.22
N THR A 109 0.82 -5.03 11.22
CA THR A 109 -0.46 -4.34 11.24
C THR A 109 -0.22 -2.83 11.37
N VAL A 110 -0.82 -2.03 10.49
CA VAL A 110 -0.57 -0.58 10.41
C VAL A 110 -0.79 0.13 11.76
N HIS A 111 -1.75 -0.35 12.56
CA HIS A 111 -2.03 0.21 13.90
C HIS A 111 -0.96 -0.13 14.96
N GLU A 112 -0.08 -1.07 14.68
CA GLU A 112 1.06 -1.43 15.54
C GLU A 112 2.31 -0.61 15.22
N LEU A 113 2.27 0.18 14.15
CA LEU A 113 3.37 1.08 13.79
C LEU A 113 3.49 2.21 14.82
N PRO A 114 4.71 2.51 15.31
CA PRO A 114 4.93 3.64 16.21
C PRO A 114 4.37 4.93 15.61
N GLY A 115 3.57 5.66 16.40
CA GLY A 115 3.06 6.97 16.01
C GLY A 115 2.06 7.01 14.84
N PHE A 116 1.58 5.87 14.31
CA PHE A 116 0.61 5.88 13.21
C PHE A 116 -0.67 6.62 13.56
N LEU A 117 -1.22 6.35 14.75
CA LEU A 117 -2.49 6.94 15.20
C LEU A 117 -2.40 8.45 15.45
N VAL A 118 -1.19 8.96 15.73
CA VAL A 118 -0.94 10.40 15.95
C VAL A 118 -0.32 11.09 14.73
N GLY A 119 -0.34 10.44 13.57
CA GLY A 119 -0.01 11.07 12.30
C GLY A 119 1.49 11.22 12.00
N TRP A 120 2.37 10.52 12.72
CA TRP A 120 3.82 10.56 12.43
C TRP A 120 4.18 9.86 11.11
N VAL A 121 3.35 8.92 10.68
CA VAL A 121 3.60 8.13 9.48
C VAL A 121 2.28 7.79 8.76
N SER A 122 2.39 7.62 7.45
CA SER A 122 1.33 7.13 6.57
C SER A 122 1.83 5.97 5.73
N VAL A 123 0.93 5.06 5.34
CA VAL A 123 1.25 4.03 4.35
C VAL A 123 1.05 4.63 2.97
N GLN A 124 2.13 4.69 2.19
CA GLN A 124 2.08 5.16 0.81
C GLN A 124 3.23 4.51 0.02
N ASP A 125 2.92 4.01 -1.17
CA ASP A 125 3.91 3.49 -2.09
C ASP A 125 5.00 4.53 -2.39
N GLU A 126 6.25 4.07 -2.53
CA GLU A 126 7.42 4.91 -2.71
C GLU A 126 7.32 5.81 -3.96
N ALA A 127 6.90 5.23 -5.09
CA ALA A 127 6.73 5.99 -6.32
C ALA A 127 5.60 7.03 -6.20
N ALA A 128 4.53 6.72 -5.45
CA ALA A 128 3.46 7.66 -5.18
C ALA A 128 3.91 8.85 -4.31
N GLN A 129 4.95 8.69 -3.48
CA GLN A 129 5.51 9.78 -2.67
C GLN A 129 6.25 10.83 -3.54
N LEU A 130 6.78 10.45 -4.69
CA LEU A 130 7.47 11.38 -5.60
C LEU A 130 6.51 12.43 -6.19
N ALA A 131 5.22 12.15 -6.26
CA ALA A 131 4.24 13.04 -6.87
C ALA A 131 4.22 14.43 -6.23
N ALA A 132 4.30 14.53 -4.90
CA ALA A 132 4.28 15.81 -4.19
C ALA A 132 5.52 16.66 -4.51
N SER A 133 6.71 16.06 -4.51
CA SER A 133 7.98 16.75 -4.81
C SER A 133 8.09 17.17 -6.27
N LEU A 134 7.57 16.35 -7.21
CA LEU A 134 7.59 16.65 -8.64
C LEU A 134 6.71 17.83 -9.03
N LEU A 135 5.68 18.15 -8.25
CA LEU A 135 4.81 19.29 -8.50
C LEU A 135 5.50 20.65 -8.28
N ARG A 136 6.63 20.69 -7.57
CA ARG A 136 7.37 21.92 -7.28
C ARG A 136 6.48 23.05 -6.76
N ILE A 137 5.66 22.73 -5.76
CA ILE A 137 4.67 23.64 -5.22
C ILE A 137 5.35 24.70 -4.36
N GLU A 138 4.95 25.98 -4.56
CA GLU A 138 5.43 27.12 -3.80
C GLU A 138 4.32 27.70 -2.90
N THR A 139 4.71 28.46 -1.90
CA THR A 139 3.77 29.16 -1.00
C THR A 139 2.76 29.99 -1.79
N GLY A 140 1.49 29.86 -1.45
CA GLY A 140 0.39 30.59 -2.09
C GLY A 140 -0.15 29.96 -3.37
N HIS A 141 0.43 28.85 -3.84
CA HIS A 141 -0.14 28.14 -4.98
C HIS A 141 -1.52 27.56 -4.66
N LYS A 142 -2.36 27.51 -5.69
CA LYS A 142 -3.63 26.78 -5.67
C LYS A 142 -3.44 25.44 -6.34
N VAL A 143 -3.75 24.37 -5.61
CA VAL A 143 -3.52 22.99 -6.04
C VAL A 143 -4.83 22.23 -6.03
N LEU A 144 -5.10 21.48 -7.09
CA LEU A 144 -6.23 20.56 -7.18
C LEU A 144 -5.73 19.11 -7.23
N ASP A 145 -6.13 18.30 -6.25
CA ASP A 145 -6.08 16.84 -6.35
C ASP A 145 -7.46 16.32 -6.78
N ALA A 146 -7.63 16.05 -8.07
CA ALA A 146 -8.91 15.73 -8.68
C ALA A 146 -9.38 14.26 -8.45
N CYS A 147 -8.48 13.38 -7.92
CA CYS A 147 -8.76 11.98 -7.60
C CYS A 147 -8.15 11.63 -6.23
N SER A 148 -8.52 12.41 -5.21
CA SER A 148 -7.72 12.50 -3.99
C SER A 148 -7.90 11.33 -3.03
N ALA A 149 -9.06 10.67 -3.02
CA ALA A 149 -9.35 9.65 -2.01
C ALA A 149 -8.47 8.39 -2.14
N PRO A 150 -7.97 7.89 -1.03
CA PRO A 150 -8.23 8.22 0.38
C PRO A 150 -7.39 9.38 0.96
N GLY A 151 -6.72 10.20 0.15
CA GLY A 151 -5.99 11.38 0.58
C GLY A 151 -4.47 11.21 0.68
N GLY A 152 -3.90 10.10 0.20
CA GLY A 152 -2.47 9.83 0.34
C GLY A 152 -1.59 10.92 -0.28
N LYS A 153 -1.88 11.35 -1.52
CA LYS A 153 -1.14 12.42 -2.21
C LYS A 153 -1.53 13.81 -1.71
N ALA A 154 -2.85 14.08 -1.56
CA ALA A 154 -3.33 15.36 -1.06
C ALA A 154 -2.73 15.70 0.33
N CYS A 155 -2.77 14.75 1.27
CA CYS A 155 -2.15 14.95 2.59
C CYS A 155 -0.62 15.15 2.48
N HIS A 156 0.07 14.38 1.64
CA HIS A 156 1.52 14.57 1.43
C HIS A 156 1.87 15.96 0.89
N ILE A 157 1.09 16.44 -0.07
CA ILE A 157 1.23 17.81 -0.60
C ILE A 157 1.06 18.85 0.53
N ALA A 158 0.03 18.68 1.37
CA ALA A 158 -0.22 19.58 2.49
C ALA A 158 0.85 19.48 3.60
N GLU A 159 1.41 18.29 3.84
CA GLU A 159 2.55 18.10 4.75
C GLU A 159 3.80 18.86 4.27
N GLN A 160 4.12 18.77 2.97
CA GLN A 160 5.28 19.47 2.42
C GLN A 160 5.08 20.98 2.30
N ASN A 161 3.85 21.43 2.09
CA ASN A 161 3.53 22.82 1.75
C ASN A 161 2.32 23.32 2.54
N PRO A 162 2.47 23.68 3.82
CA PRO A 162 1.34 24.04 4.68
C PRO A 162 0.69 25.39 4.33
N LYS A 163 1.31 26.20 3.46
CA LYS A 163 0.85 27.54 3.06
C LYS A 163 0.32 27.58 1.63
N ILE A 164 -0.48 26.59 1.25
CA ILE A 164 -1.12 26.51 -0.05
C ILE A 164 -2.65 26.44 0.09
N ASP A 165 -3.35 26.71 -1.01
CA ASP A 165 -4.79 26.48 -1.13
C ASP A 165 -5.00 25.15 -1.86
N LEU A 166 -5.23 24.08 -1.10
CA LEU A 166 -5.38 22.72 -1.64
C LEU A 166 -6.85 22.30 -1.67
N ILE A 167 -7.35 21.99 -2.86
CA ILE A 167 -8.65 21.39 -3.06
C ILE A 167 -8.50 19.91 -3.33
N ALA A 168 -9.08 19.07 -2.48
CA ALA A 168 -9.16 17.64 -2.65
C ALA A 168 -10.54 17.22 -3.14
N GLN A 169 -10.62 16.63 -4.34
CA GLN A 169 -11.86 16.20 -4.97
C GLN A 169 -11.81 14.70 -5.27
N ASP A 170 -12.95 14.03 -5.16
CA ASP A 170 -13.13 12.64 -5.60
C ASP A 170 -14.56 12.44 -6.08
N VAL A 171 -14.77 11.52 -7.02
CA VAL A 171 -16.10 11.17 -7.54
C VAL A 171 -16.98 10.50 -6.48
N SER A 172 -16.39 9.86 -5.48
CA SER A 172 -17.10 9.16 -4.41
C SER A 172 -17.12 9.97 -3.11
N PRO A 173 -18.30 10.49 -2.70
CA PRO A 173 -18.43 11.18 -1.41
C PRO A 173 -18.03 10.31 -0.22
N GLU A 174 -18.32 9.01 -0.26
CA GLU A 174 -17.95 8.07 0.80
C GLU A 174 -16.41 7.93 0.94
N ARG A 175 -15.69 7.96 -0.19
CA ARG A 175 -14.24 7.92 -0.19
C ARG A 175 -13.62 9.23 0.29
N LEU A 176 -14.29 10.38 0.08
CA LEU A 176 -13.85 11.67 0.62
C LEU A 176 -13.87 11.71 2.14
N LEU A 177 -14.72 10.95 2.81
CA LEU A 177 -14.68 10.83 4.28
C LEU A 177 -13.31 10.32 4.76
N LYS A 178 -12.68 9.41 4.02
CA LYS A 178 -11.34 8.91 4.33
C LYS A 178 -10.24 9.97 4.16
N VAL A 179 -10.43 10.92 3.26
CA VAL A 179 -9.53 12.09 3.16
C VAL A 179 -9.62 12.92 4.42
N ASN A 180 -10.84 13.19 4.92
CA ASN A 180 -11.05 13.93 6.15
C ASN A 180 -10.46 13.18 7.38
N ASP A 181 -10.64 11.87 7.46
CA ASP A 181 -10.06 11.05 8.54
C ASP A 181 -8.52 11.13 8.53
N ASN A 182 -7.89 11.01 7.35
CA ASN A 182 -6.44 11.14 7.22
C ASN A 182 -5.98 12.57 7.51
N LYS A 183 -6.68 13.58 7.02
CA LYS A 183 -6.41 14.99 7.33
C LYS A 183 -6.42 15.23 8.84
N ALA A 184 -7.45 14.76 9.53
CA ALA A 184 -7.58 14.91 10.99
C ALA A 184 -6.46 14.18 11.75
N ARG A 185 -6.16 12.93 11.34
CA ARG A 185 -5.09 12.12 11.94
C ARG A 185 -3.71 12.74 11.79
N LEU A 186 -3.46 13.42 10.67
CA LEU A 186 -2.17 14.05 10.33
C LEU A 186 -2.06 15.49 10.85
N GLY A 187 -3.13 16.04 11.46
CA GLY A 187 -3.13 17.40 11.98
C GLY A 187 -3.13 18.51 10.92
N LEU A 188 -3.68 18.21 9.74
CA LEU A 188 -3.69 19.11 8.60
C LEU A 188 -4.96 19.96 8.51
#